data_194770fd9c37446fafbfece505ce8652
#
_entry.id   194770fd9c37446fafbfece505ce8652
#
_cell.length_a   1.000
_cell.length_b   1.000
_cell.length_c   1.000
_cell.angle_alpha   90.00
_cell.angle_beta   90.00
_cell.angle_gamma   90.00
#
_symmetry.space_group_name_H-M   'P 1'
#
loop_
_entity.id
_entity.type
_entity.pdbx_description
1 polymer ?
#
loop_
_entity_poly.entity_id
_entity_poly.type
_entity_poly.pdbx_seq_one_letter_code
_entity_poly.pdbx_strand_id
1 'polypeptide(L)'
;DTLLKCIKNGINPLLSNKYSSMVSYARCLCLGADVRRGIHQAPFDGKIDYEYIMWIDSDIVFSFEQIQKLMSYDQDIVSGIYKTENGQNFACVKDWDQEYYKKNGSFYFLQQQDVANHKGLMEVDYNGMGFMLIKKGVFEKVEYPWFCQLKKQIGDLEDYCSEDVAFCHLAK
;
A
#
# COMPACT_ATOMS: atom_id res chain seq x y z
N ASP A 1 -2.56 7.56 21.57
CA ASP A 1 -3.16 6.42 22.26
C ASP A 1 -2.85 5.06 21.60
N THR A 2 -2.91 4.94 20.28
CA THR A 2 -2.64 3.69 19.56
C THR A 2 -1.21 3.17 19.77
N LEU A 3 -0.20 4.04 19.79
CA LEU A 3 1.19 3.64 20.07
C LEU A 3 1.36 3.03 21.45
N LEU A 4 0.70 3.60 22.45
CA LEU A 4 0.71 3.03 23.80
C LEU A 4 0.04 1.65 23.87
N LYS A 5 -1.03 1.45 23.09
CA LYS A 5 -1.66 0.13 22.97
C LYS A 5 -0.74 -0.87 22.27
N CYS A 6 -0.02 -0.47 21.21
CA CYS A 6 1.01 -1.31 20.58
C CYS A 6 2.03 -1.80 21.61
N ILE A 7 2.65 -0.89 22.35
CA ILE A 7 3.67 -1.22 23.36
C ILE A 7 3.11 -2.16 24.43
N LYS A 8 1.92 -1.88 24.96
CA LYS A 8 1.27 -2.72 25.97
C LYS A 8 0.96 -4.14 25.47
N ASN A 9 0.85 -4.33 24.17
CA ASN A 9 0.59 -5.63 23.54
C ASN A 9 1.84 -6.25 22.90
N GLY A 10 3.03 -5.81 23.30
CA GLY A 10 4.31 -6.40 22.89
C GLY A 10 4.77 -6.00 21.49
N ILE A 11 4.11 -5.03 20.84
CA ILE A 11 4.54 -4.47 19.57
C ILE A 11 5.45 -3.27 19.86
N ASN A 12 6.64 -3.24 19.26
CA ASN A 12 7.59 -2.14 19.39
C ASN A 12 7.52 -1.21 18.17
N PRO A 13 6.69 -0.15 18.17
CA PRO A 13 6.48 0.70 17.01
C PRO A 13 7.64 1.69 16.84
N LEU A 14 8.15 1.80 15.62
CA LEU A 14 9.04 2.86 15.19
C LEU A 14 8.28 3.75 14.18
N LEU A 15 8.31 5.06 14.39
CA LEU A 15 7.66 6.01 13.51
C LEU A 15 8.65 6.59 12.50
N SER A 16 8.29 6.55 11.23
CA SER A 16 8.98 7.27 10.16
C SER A 16 7.98 8.18 9.46
N ASN A 17 8.29 9.47 9.40
CA ASN A 17 7.46 10.45 8.71
C ASN A 17 8.36 11.38 7.88
N LYS A 18 8.00 11.56 6.61
CA LYS A 18 8.73 12.41 5.65
C LYS A 18 7.77 13.24 4.83
N TYR A 19 8.21 14.39 4.43
CA TYR A 19 7.43 15.31 3.59
C TYR A 19 8.10 15.49 2.23
N SER A 20 7.29 15.47 1.19
CA SER A 20 7.66 15.85 -0.17
C SER A 20 6.40 16.23 -0.93
N SER A 21 6.53 17.11 -1.92
CA SER A 21 5.47 17.38 -2.89
C SER A 21 5.17 16.19 -3.81
N MET A 22 6.10 15.23 -3.86
CA MET A 22 5.94 13.97 -4.60
C MET A 22 5.74 12.83 -3.60
N VAL A 23 4.55 12.23 -3.58
CA VAL A 23 4.19 11.15 -2.64
C VAL A 23 5.11 9.94 -2.81
N SER A 24 5.39 9.53 -4.03
CA SER A 24 6.32 8.43 -4.33
C SER A 24 7.70 8.63 -3.69
N TYR A 25 8.22 9.86 -3.78
CA TYR A 25 9.50 10.20 -3.17
C TYR A 25 9.42 10.22 -1.63
N ALA A 26 8.34 10.80 -1.07
CA ALA A 26 8.12 10.80 0.37
C ALA A 26 8.06 9.37 0.93
N ARG A 27 7.36 8.45 0.25
CA ARG A 27 7.28 7.03 0.64
C ARG A 27 8.66 6.36 0.62
N CYS A 28 9.45 6.58 -0.43
CA CYS A 28 10.83 6.07 -0.48
C CYS A 28 11.68 6.61 0.67
N LEU A 29 11.59 7.91 0.97
CA LEU A 29 12.30 8.53 2.09
C LEU A 29 11.87 7.98 3.46
N CYS A 30 10.59 7.61 3.63
CA CYS A 30 10.12 6.95 4.85
C CYS A 30 10.84 5.62 5.11
N LEU A 31 11.21 4.91 4.05
CA LEU A 31 12.04 3.70 4.12
C LEU A 31 13.55 3.97 4.17
N GLY A 32 13.93 5.23 4.33
CA GLY A 32 15.34 5.62 4.41
C GLY A 32 16.09 5.56 3.09
N ALA A 33 15.41 5.75 1.95
CA ALA A 33 16.04 5.75 0.63
C ALA A 33 17.13 6.80 0.50
N ASP A 34 18.21 6.43 -0.21
CA ASP A 34 19.29 7.32 -0.61
C ASP A 34 19.73 6.96 -2.03
N VAL A 35 19.57 7.87 -2.98
CA VAL A 35 19.90 7.63 -4.40
C VAL A 35 21.35 7.19 -4.62
N ARG A 36 22.26 7.55 -3.71
CA ARG A 36 23.68 7.17 -3.78
C ARG A 36 23.93 5.68 -3.56
N ARG A 37 22.94 4.95 -2.99
CA ARG A 37 23.05 3.51 -2.74
C ARG A 37 22.61 2.65 -3.92
N GLY A 38 22.11 3.27 -5.00
CA GLY A 38 21.69 2.57 -6.21
C GLY A 38 20.40 1.78 -6.06
N ILE A 39 20.12 0.90 -7.03
CA ILE A 39 18.84 0.19 -7.14
C ILE A 39 18.68 -1.00 -6.18
N HIS A 40 19.77 -1.54 -5.66
CA HIS A 40 19.77 -2.74 -4.79
C HIS A 40 19.77 -2.40 -3.30
N GLN A 41 19.28 -1.22 -2.93
CA GLN A 41 19.20 -0.82 -1.54
C GLN A 41 18.05 -1.50 -0.81
N ALA A 42 18.27 -1.85 0.47
CA ALA A 42 17.23 -2.36 1.34
C ALA A 42 16.56 -1.22 2.15
N PRO A 43 15.33 -1.39 2.62
CA PRO A 43 14.71 -0.47 3.57
C PRO A 43 15.64 -0.19 4.76
N PHE A 44 15.70 1.09 5.16
CA PHE A 44 16.53 1.56 6.28
C PHE A 44 18.02 1.19 6.19
N ASP A 45 18.52 0.92 4.99
CA ASP A 45 19.90 0.46 4.75
C ASP A 45 20.23 -0.86 5.48
N GLY A 46 19.22 -1.69 5.73
CA GLY A 46 19.34 -2.92 6.50
C GLY A 46 19.67 -2.72 7.99
N LYS A 47 19.66 -1.47 8.49
CA LYS A 47 20.06 -1.15 9.88
C LYS A 47 18.94 -1.33 10.91
N ILE A 48 17.70 -1.45 10.45
CA ILE A 48 16.52 -1.65 11.28
C ILE A 48 15.99 -3.05 11.01
N ASP A 49 15.98 -3.89 12.03
CA ASP A 49 15.31 -5.17 11.99
C ASP A 49 13.84 -4.97 12.32
N TYR A 50 12.99 -5.13 11.31
CA TYR A 50 11.54 -4.96 11.44
C TYR A 50 10.84 -6.24 11.00
N GLU A 51 9.65 -6.49 11.54
CA GLU A 51 8.78 -7.59 11.11
C GLU A 51 7.78 -7.13 10.05
N TYR A 52 7.23 -5.94 10.26
CA TYR A 52 6.23 -5.33 9.38
C TYR A 52 6.48 -3.85 9.18
N ILE A 53 6.07 -3.36 8.02
CA ILE A 53 5.91 -1.93 7.74
C ILE A 53 4.42 -1.64 7.59
N MET A 54 3.90 -0.72 8.41
CA MET A 54 2.52 -0.27 8.33
C MET A 54 2.45 1.11 7.70
N TRP A 55 1.84 1.19 6.53
CA TRP A 55 1.52 2.46 5.88
C TRP A 55 0.19 2.98 6.39
N ILE A 56 0.19 4.25 6.80
CA ILE A 56 -1.00 4.95 7.26
C ILE A 56 -0.94 6.37 6.71
N ASP A 57 -1.86 6.71 5.81
CA ASP A 57 -1.96 8.06 5.30
C ASP A 57 -2.55 8.99 6.37
N SER A 58 -2.20 10.27 6.33
CA SER A 58 -2.48 11.24 7.40
C SER A 58 -3.97 11.52 7.63
N ASP A 59 -4.81 11.17 6.69
CA ASP A 59 -6.27 11.33 6.71
C ASP A 59 -7.03 10.04 7.08
N ILE A 60 -6.31 8.95 7.35
CA ILE A 60 -6.90 7.67 7.76
C ILE A 60 -7.15 7.65 9.26
N VAL A 61 -8.40 7.42 9.64
CA VAL A 61 -8.80 7.16 11.03
C VAL A 61 -8.82 5.65 11.27
N PHE A 62 -8.06 5.19 12.24
CA PHE A 62 -7.91 3.77 12.53
C PHE A 62 -7.82 3.49 14.03
N SER A 63 -7.97 2.24 14.41
CA SER A 63 -7.82 1.74 15.77
C SER A 63 -6.70 0.70 15.88
N PHE A 64 -6.22 0.48 17.10
CA PHE A 64 -5.24 -0.57 17.38
C PHE A 64 -5.76 -1.96 17.00
N GLU A 65 -7.03 -2.23 17.24
CA GLU A 65 -7.68 -3.50 16.97
C GLU A 65 -7.68 -3.83 15.45
N GLN A 66 -7.75 -2.80 14.60
CA GLN A 66 -7.61 -2.95 13.15
C GLN A 66 -6.19 -3.36 12.74
N ILE A 67 -5.17 -2.78 13.36
CA ILE A 67 -3.76 -3.19 13.15
C ILE A 67 -3.58 -4.65 13.58
N GLN A 68 -4.03 -5.02 14.79
CA GLN A 68 -3.96 -6.40 15.26
C GLN A 68 -4.65 -7.38 14.32
N LYS A 69 -5.80 -6.99 13.78
CA LYS A 69 -6.53 -7.81 12.83
C LYS A 69 -5.73 -8.02 11.55
N LEU A 70 -5.10 -6.98 10.98
CA LEU A 70 -4.24 -7.15 9.82
C LEU A 70 -3.07 -8.10 10.12
N MET A 71 -2.39 -7.91 11.25
CA MET A 71 -1.28 -8.78 11.66
C MET A 71 -1.72 -10.25 11.82
N SER A 72 -2.94 -10.49 12.33
CA SER A 72 -3.46 -11.85 12.55
C SER A 72 -3.70 -12.66 11.28
N TYR A 73 -3.75 -12.02 10.13
CA TYR A 73 -3.88 -12.71 8.84
C TYR A 73 -2.56 -13.28 8.32
N ASP A 74 -1.42 -12.83 8.84
CA ASP A 74 -0.07 -13.29 8.49
C ASP A 74 0.21 -13.35 6.97
N GLN A 75 -0.26 -12.36 6.23
CA GLN A 75 -0.03 -12.24 4.80
C GLN A 75 1.20 -11.37 4.51
N ASP A 76 1.86 -11.60 3.37
CA ASP A 76 2.98 -10.77 2.92
C ASP A 76 2.55 -9.31 2.72
N ILE A 77 1.36 -9.11 2.14
CA ILE A 77 0.72 -7.80 1.98
C ILE A 77 -0.76 -7.95 2.37
N VAL A 78 -1.22 -7.13 3.30
CA VAL A 78 -2.63 -7.07 3.68
C VAL A 78 -3.05 -5.63 3.98
N SER A 79 -4.24 -5.24 3.58
CA SER A 79 -4.73 -3.87 3.78
C SER A 79 -6.17 -3.83 4.27
N GLY A 80 -6.49 -2.77 4.98
CA GLY A 80 -7.87 -2.39 5.26
C GLY A 80 -8.39 -1.52 4.11
N ILE A 81 -9.60 -1.79 3.67
CA ILE A 81 -10.25 -0.95 2.67
C ILE A 81 -10.76 0.36 3.30
N TYR A 82 -10.65 1.44 2.57
CA TYR A 82 -11.18 2.75 2.94
C TYR A 82 -11.78 3.45 1.71
N LYS A 83 -12.70 4.37 1.97
CA LYS A 83 -13.39 5.09 0.89
C LYS A 83 -12.50 6.16 0.29
N THR A 84 -12.64 6.35 -1.01
CA THR A 84 -12.06 7.50 -1.72
C THR A 84 -12.82 8.80 -1.35
N GLU A 85 -12.29 9.95 -1.72
CA GLU A 85 -12.85 11.26 -1.40
C GLU A 85 -14.32 11.41 -1.78
N ASN A 86 -14.76 10.78 -2.88
CA ASN A 86 -16.16 10.81 -3.30
C ASN A 86 -17.13 10.05 -2.37
N GLY A 87 -16.61 9.29 -1.40
CA GLY A 87 -17.37 8.52 -0.42
C GLY A 87 -18.15 7.33 -0.98
N GLN A 88 -18.11 7.08 -2.28
CA GLN A 88 -18.86 6.01 -2.95
C GLN A 88 -18.01 4.75 -3.17
N ASN A 89 -16.79 4.95 -3.65
CA ASN A 89 -15.88 3.88 -3.99
C ASN A 89 -14.88 3.61 -2.87
N PHE A 90 -14.42 2.38 -2.77
CA PHE A 90 -13.22 2.03 -2.01
C PHE A 90 -11.97 2.23 -2.88
N ALA A 91 -10.85 2.60 -2.28
CA ALA A 91 -9.54 2.66 -2.96
C ALA A 91 -9.02 1.23 -3.23
N CYS A 92 -9.79 0.44 -3.97
CA CYS A 92 -9.55 -0.98 -4.17
C CYS A 92 -10.12 -1.43 -5.51
N VAL A 93 -9.32 -2.18 -6.27
CA VAL A 93 -9.72 -2.82 -7.54
C VAL A 93 -9.49 -4.31 -7.42
N LYS A 94 -10.54 -5.11 -7.64
CA LYS A 94 -10.46 -6.55 -7.52
C LYS A 94 -9.63 -7.16 -8.64
N ASP A 95 -9.95 -6.81 -9.89
CA ASP A 95 -9.32 -7.38 -11.07
C ASP A 95 -8.94 -6.27 -12.05
N TRP A 96 -7.75 -6.37 -12.67
CA TRP A 96 -7.31 -5.45 -13.74
C TRP A 96 -8.08 -5.74 -15.04
N ASP A 97 -9.37 -5.43 -15.09
CA ASP A 97 -10.21 -5.59 -16.27
C ASP A 97 -9.85 -4.54 -17.32
N GLN A 98 -9.05 -4.96 -18.30
CA GLN A 98 -8.59 -4.10 -19.40
C GLN A 98 -9.72 -3.67 -20.34
N GLU A 99 -10.73 -4.49 -20.56
CA GLU A 99 -11.86 -4.15 -21.43
C GLU A 99 -12.75 -3.10 -20.76
N TYR A 100 -12.95 -3.23 -19.45
CA TYR A 100 -13.61 -2.19 -18.65
C TYR A 100 -12.83 -0.87 -18.74
N TYR A 101 -11.50 -0.93 -18.57
CA TYR A 101 -10.63 0.26 -18.64
C TYR A 101 -10.71 0.95 -20.00
N LYS A 102 -10.60 0.22 -21.11
CA LYS A 102 -10.71 0.77 -22.46
C LYS A 102 -12.03 1.49 -22.68
N LYS A 103 -13.12 1.00 -22.13
CA LYS A 103 -14.45 1.57 -22.25
C LYS A 103 -14.68 2.80 -21.38
N ASN A 104 -14.14 2.81 -20.16
CA ASN A 104 -14.50 3.78 -19.11
C ASN A 104 -13.37 4.75 -18.76
N GLY A 105 -12.13 4.51 -19.21
CA GLY A 105 -10.94 5.31 -18.88
C GLY A 105 -10.46 5.14 -17.42
N SER A 106 -10.98 4.13 -16.70
CA SER A 106 -10.56 3.78 -15.35
C SER A 106 -10.89 2.32 -15.07
N PHE A 107 -10.23 1.72 -14.08
CA PHE A 107 -10.65 0.42 -13.55
C PHE A 107 -11.89 0.55 -12.67
N TYR A 108 -12.57 -0.57 -12.45
CA TYR A 108 -13.73 -0.63 -11.56
C TYR A 108 -13.29 -0.66 -10.11
N PHE A 109 -13.49 0.44 -9.41
CA PHE A 109 -13.28 0.53 -7.97
C PHE A 109 -14.45 -0.09 -7.22
N LEU A 110 -14.15 -0.98 -6.26
CA LEU A 110 -15.18 -1.66 -5.47
C LEU A 110 -16.08 -0.66 -4.74
N GLN A 111 -17.34 -1.01 -4.64
CA GLN A 111 -18.38 -0.25 -3.95
C GLN A 111 -18.90 -1.02 -2.73
N GLN A 112 -19.73 -0.37 -1.92
CA GLN A 112 -20.31 -0.98 -0.71
C GLN A 112 -21.05 -2.29 -1.00
N GLN A 113 -21.76 -2.37 -2.11
CA GLN A 113 -22.50 -3.56 -2.53
C GLN A 113 -21.60 -4.76 -2.82
N ASP A 114 -20.39 -4.51 -3.35
CA ASP A 114 -19.45 -5.57 -3.74
C ASP A 114 -18.82 -6.26 -2.52
N VAL A 115 -18.76 -5.57 -1.39
CA VAL A 115 -18.13 -6.05 -0.16
C VAL A 115 -19.15 -6.39 0.96
N ALA A 116 -20.43 -6.00 0.81
CA ALA A 116 -21.43 -6.07 1.87
C ALA A 116 -21.61 -7.48 2.47
N ASN A 117 -21.48 -8.52 1.65
CA ASN A 117 -21.65 -9.92 2.06
C ASN A 117 -20.31 -10.68 2.15
N HIS A 118 -19.20 -10.01 1.88
CA HIS A 118 -17.88 -10.64 1.95
C HIS A 118 -17.41 -10.77 3.40
N LYS A 119 -16.86 -11.93 3.74
CA LYS A 119 -16.27 -12.18 5.07
C LYS A 119 -14.83 -12.66 4.90
N GLY A 120 -13.94 -12.09 5.70
CA GLY A 120 -12.52 -12.44 5.69
C GLY A 120 -11.72 -11.65 4.64
N LEU A 121 -10.65 -12.25 4.13
CA LEU A 121 -9.79 -11.66 3.12
C LEU A 121 -10.39 -11.80 1.72
N MET A 122 -10.21 -10.78 0.92
CA MET A 122 -10.48 -10.79 -0.52
C MET A 122 -9.16 -10.57 -1.25
N GLU A 123 -8.83 -11.44 -2.17
CA GLU A 123 -7.72 -11.20 -3.08
C GLU A 123 -8.10 -10.11 -4.07
N VAL A 124 -7.20 -9.14 -4.25
CA VAL A 124 -7.41 -7.97 -5.10
C VAL A 124 -6.15 -7.64 -5.88
N ASP A 125 -6.31 -7.02 -7.02
CA ASP A 125 -5.18 -6.57 -7.83
C ASP A 125 -4.57 -5.27 -7.31
N TYR A 126 -5.39 -4.42 -6.69
CA TYR A 126 -4.96 -3.16 -6.13
C TYR A 126 -5.75 -2.81 -4.86
N ASN A 127 -5.03 -2.31 -3.88
CA ASN A 127 -5.58 -1.52 -2.79
C ASN A 127 -4.68 -0.32 -2.51
N GLY A 128 -5.29 0.84 -2.25
CA GLY A 128 -4.55 2.05 -1.89
C GLY A 128 -3.71 1.84 -0.63
N MET A 129 -2.58 2.52 -0.55
CA MET A 129 -1.61 2.37 0.55
C MET A 129 -1.97 3.13 1.82
N GLY A 130 -3.12 3.76 1.89
CA GLY A 130 -3.53 4.55 3.07
C GLY A 130 -3.65 3.74 4.36
N PHE A 131 -3.85 2.42 4.28
CA PHE A 131 -3.88 1.53 5.45
C PHE A 131 -3.43 0.11 5.05
N MET A 132 -2.12 -0.07 4.88
CA MET A 132 -1.53 -1.31 4.34
C MET A 132 -0.38 -1.79 5.22
N LEU A 133 -0.45 -3.06 5.62
CA LEU A 133 0.59 -3.77 6.37
C LEU A 133 1.38 -4.65 5.41
N ILE A 134 2.70 -4.53 5.44
CA ILE A 134 3.63 -5.23 4.55
C ILE A 134 4.68 -5.95 5.39
N LYS A 135 4.79 -7.25 5.19
CA LYS A 135 5.75 -8.10 5.91
C LYS A 135 7.17 -7.86 5.40
N LYS A 136 8.16 -8.02 6.28
CA LYS A 136 9.57 -8.04 5.90
C LYS A 136 9.81 -9.07 4.79
N GLY A 137 10.65 -8.73 3.84
CA GLY A 137 10.95 -9.55 2.68
C GLY A 137 10.26 -9.09 1.39
N VAL A 138 9.19 -8.32 1.47
CA VAL A 138 8.51 -7.78 0.28
C VAL A 138 9.35 -6.68 -0.36
N PHE A 139 9.71 -5.63 0.40
CA PHE A 139 10.51 -4.54 -0.13
C PHE A 139 11.92 -4.95 -0.53
N GLU A 140 12.45 -5.99 0.07
CA GLU A 140 13.76 -6.55 -0.26
C GLU A 140 13.79 -7.27 -1.62
N LYS A 141 12.61 -7.62 -2.16
CA LYS A 141 12.46 -8.22 -3.50
C LYS A 141 12.12 -7.21 -4.57
N VAL A 142 11.65 -6.03 -4.19
CA VAL A 142 11.31 -4.94 -5.12
C VAL A 142 12.54 -4.03 -5.27
N GLU A 143 12.96 -3.78 -6.52
CA GLU A 143 14.07 -2.85 -6.77
C GLU A 143 13.68 -1.40 -6.43
N TYR A 144 14.65 -0.65 -5.92
CA TYR A 144 14.48 0.80 -5.74
C TYR A 144 14.44 1.51 -7.12
N PRO A 145 13.56 2.49 -7.31
CA PRO A 145 12.64 3.09 -6.34
C PRO A 145 11.42 2.20 -6.08
N TRP A 146 11.19 1.84 -4.80
CA TRP A 146 10.06 1.02 -4.38
C TRP A 146 8.70 1.61 -4.72
N PHE A 147 8.66 2.93 -4.85
CA PHE A 147 7.50 3.70 -5.26
C PHE A 147 7.88 4.60 -6.43
N CYS A 148 7.22 4.39 -7.55
CA CYS A 148 7.42 5.19 -8.76
C CYS A 148 6.12 5.24 -9.55
N GLN A 149 6.00 6.19 -10.43
CA GLN A 149 4.96 6.17 -11.44
C GLN A 149 5.42 5.26 -12.60
N LEU A 150 4.61 4.32 -12.98
CA LEU A 150 4.87 3.45 -14.13
C LEU A 150 3.97 3.84 -15.29
N LYS A 151 4.59 3.90 -16.46
CA LYS A 151 3.86 4.01 -17.71
C LYS A 151 3.32 2.63 -18.08
N LYS A 152 2.02 2.53 -18.29
CA LYS A 152 1.34 1.28 -18.65
C LYS A 152 0.62 1.43 -19.97
N GLN A 153 0.76 0.40 -20.81
CA GLN A 153 0.03 0.28 -22.05
C GLN A 153 -1.11 -0.74 -21.89
N ILE A 154 -2.32 -0.35 -22.26
CA ILE A 154 -3.53 -1.17 -22.20
C ILE A 154 -4.16 -1.17 -23.60
N GLY A 155 -3.74 -2.12 -24.44
CA GLY A 155 -4.06 -2.09 -25.88
C GLY A 155 -3.43 -0.88 -26.56
N ASP A 156 -4.25 -0.06 -27.22
CA ASP A 156 -3.82 1.18 -27.87
C ASP A 156 -3.81 2.40 -26.93
N LEU A 157 -4.24 2.22 -25.68
CA LEU A 157 -4.23 3.28 -24.66
C LEU A 157 -2.92 3.25 -23.89
N GLU A 158 -2.47 4.41 -23.49
CA GLU A 158 -1.27 4.58 -22.68
C GLU A 158 -1.58 5.54 -21.53
N ASP A 159 -1.22 5.16 -20.32
CA ASP A 159 -1.44 5.97 -19.14
C ASP A 159 -0.33 5.77 -18.09
N TYR A 160 -0.24 6.71 -17.16
CA TYR A 160 0.61 6.58 -15.98
C TYR A 160 -0.22 6.09 -14.79
N CYS A 161 0.26 5.05 -14.12
CA CYS A 161 -0.32 4.66 -12.84
C CYS A 161 0.37 5.40 -11.69
N SER A 162 -0.38 5.62 -10.61
CA SER A 162 0.14 6.17 -9.35
C SER A 162 1.17 5.22 -8.71
N GLU A 163 1.90 5.72 -7.72
CA GLU A 163 2.96 4.97 -7.05
C GLU A 163 2.45 3.75 -6.27
N ASP A 164 1.23 3.82 -5.74
CA ASP A 164 0.58 2.72 -5.03
C ASP A 164 0.09 1.62 -5.98
N VAL A 165 -0.46 1.99 -7.14
CA VAL A 165 -0.79 1.05 -8.22
C VAL A 165 0.49 0.39 -8.75
N ALA A 166 1.55 1.19 -8.97
CA ALA A 166 2.84 0.68 -9.41
C ALA A 166 3.42 -0.33 -8.41
N PHE A 167 3.38 -0.01 -7.11
CA PHE A 167 3.82 -0.93 -6.06
C PHE A 167 3.05 -2.25 -6.10
N CYS A 168 1.72 -2.21 -6.21
CA CYS A 168 0.90 -3.43 -6.33
C CYS A 168 1.27 -4.28 -7.55
N HIS A 169 1.74 -3.66 -8.63
CA HIS A 169 2.25 -4.40 -9.80
C HIS A 169 3.64 -4.99 -9.58
N LEU A 170 4.53 -4.29 -8.87
CA LEU A 170 5.92 -4.70 -8.66
C LEU A 170 6.06 -5.75 -7.57
N ALA A 171 5.12 -5.79 -6.63
CA ALA A 171 5.14 -6.69 -5.48
C ALA A 171 4.45 -8.05 -5.74
N LYS A 172 3.87 -8.25 -6.94
CA LYS A 172 3.32 -9.53 -7.43
C LYS A 172 4.40 -10.36 -8.11
#